data_beffc29e7d277403602148c57d96233f
#
_entry.id   beffc29e7d277403602148c57d96233f
#
_cell.length_a   1.000
_cell.length_b   1.000
_cell.length_c   1.000
_cell.angle_alpha   90.00
_cell.angle_beta   90.00
_cell.angle_gamma   90.00
#
_symmetry.space_group_name_H-M   'P 1'
#
loop_
_entity.id
_entity.type
_entity.pdbx_description
1 polymer ?
#
loop_
_entity_poly.entity_id
_entity_poly.type
_entity_poly.pdbx_seq_one_letter_code
_entity_poly.pdbx_strand_id
1 'polypeptide(L)'
;EERVCLDSRTQVVAERTGEVVYVDANEIHVKYDRTDDERFVSFTDDITVYQLPIYRRTNQSTTILLKPIVRKGDKVEKGQVLTEGYATQNGELALGRNLKVAFMPWKGYNYEDAIVLNERIVREDVLTSVHVDEYSLDVRETKRGAEEFTSDIPNVSEEATKDLDENGIIRVGARVE
;
A
#
# COMPACT_ATOMS: atom_id res chain seq x y z
N GLU A 1 14.32 -15.13 8.35
CA GLU A 1 13.21 -14.23 8.03
C GLU A 1 13.66 -12.76 8.08
N GLU A 2 14.32 -12.29 9.14
CA GLU A 2 14.86 -10.91 9.28
C GLU A 2 15.75 -10.52 8.08
N ARG A 3 16.71 -11.37 7.70
CA ARG A 3 17.60 -11.09 6.59
C ARG A 3 16.88 -10.94 5.26
N VAL A 4 15.82 -11.71 5.03
CA VAL A 4 14.99 -11.60 3.82
C VAL A 4 14.28 -10.26 3.78
N CYS A 5 13.74 -9.76 4.90
CA CYS A 5 13.12 -8.45 4.99
C CYS A 5 14.10 -7.31 4.70
N LEU A 6 15.32 -7.39 5.25
CA LEU A 6 16.35 -6.38 5.02
C LEU A 6 16.86 -6.40 3.57
N ASP A 7 17.17 -7.57 3.03
CA ASP A 7 17.74 -7.73 1.69
C ASP A 7 16.73 -7.41 0.59
N SER A 8 15.43 -7.65 0.82
CA SER A 8 14.35 -7.32 -0.12
C SER A 8 14.07 -5.82 -0.23
N ARG A 9 14.55 -5.03 0.71
CA ARG A 9 14.32 -3.57 0.80
C ARG A 9 12.83 -3.18 0.76
N THR A 10 11.97 -4.05 1.25
CA THR A 10 10.52 -3.76 1.37
C THR A 10 10.22 -2.80 2.51
N GLN A 11 11.11 -2.72 3.49
CA GLN A 11 11.04 -1.79 4.62
C GLN A 11 11.97 -0.61 4.40
N VAL A 12 11.59 0.54 4.91
CA VAL A 12 12.48 1.70 5.00
C VAL A 12 13.34 1.56 6.26
N VAL A 13 14.65 1.66 6.09
CA VAL A 13 15.63 1.61 7.18
C VAL A 13 16.43 2.89 7.24
N ALA A 14 16.84 3.30 8.43
CA ALA A 14 17.70 4.45 8.62
C ALA A 14 19.09 4.18 8.06
N GLU A 15 19.60 5.07 7.21
CA GLU A 15 20.92 4.97 6.60
C GLU A 15 22.05 5.30 7.58
N ARG A 16 21.78 6.17 8.56
CA ARG A 16 22.71 6.64 9.56
C ARG A 16 22.00 6.92 10.89
N THR A 17 22.77 7.26 11.90
CA THR A 17 22.24 7.78 13.17
C THR A 17 21.70 9.19 12.97
N GLY A 18 20.55 9.48 13.59
CA GLY A 18 19.89 10.77 13.47
C GLY A 18 18.64 10.91 14.32
N GLU A 19 17.85 11.91 14.00
CA GLU A 19 16.59 12.21 14.68
C GLU A 19 15.45 12.37 13.66
N VAL A 20 14.29 11.82 13.98
CA VAL A 20 13.07 11.97 13.17
C VAL A 20 12.47 13.34 13.42
N VAL A 21 12.46 14.20 12.40
CA VAL A 21 11.96 15.59 12.53
C VAL A 21 10.51 15.74 12.11
N TYR A 22 10.03 14.87 11.21
CA TYR A 22 8.64 14.86 10.74
C TYR A 22 8.19 13.45 10.36
N VAL A 23 6.95 13.12 10.66
CA VAL A 23 6.31 11.85 10.27
C VAL A 23 4.84 12.10 9.98
N ASP A 24 4.38 11.59 8.85
CA ASP A 24 2.97 11.40 8.55
C ASP A 24 2.74 10.06 7.83
N ALA A 25 1.54 9.85 7.29
CA ALA A 25 1.20 8.61 6.59
C ALA A 25 1.92 8.46 5.23
N ASN A 26 2.40 9.56 4.66
CA ASN A 26 2.99 9.61 3.31
C ASN A 26 4.50 9.68 3.33
N GLU A 27 5.09 10.27 4.40
CA GLU A 27 6.51 10.51 4.42
C GLU A 27 7.11 10.53 5.84
N ILE A 28 8.40 10.22 5.91
CA ILE A 28 9.23 10.33 7.11
C ILE A 28 10.43 11.21 6.77
N HIS A 29 10.67 12.24 7.58
CA HIS A 29 11.86 13.07 7.46
C HIS A 29 12.82 12.74 8.60
N VAL A 30 14.02 12.34 8.27
CA VAL A 30 15.08 12.03 9.23
C VAL A 30 16.23 13.01 9.02
N LYS A 31 16.60 13.71 10.09
CA LYS A 31 17.80 14.53 10.12
C LYS A 31 18.96 13.69 10.63
N TYR A 32 19.93 13.41 9.76
CA TYR A 32 21.08 12.61 10.08
C TYR A 32 22.21 13.40 10.68
N ASP A 33 22.90 12.77 11.64
CA ASP A 33 24.12 13.33 12.20
C ASP A 33 25.24 13.19 11.16
N ARG A 34 25.84 14.33 10.78
CA ARG A 34 26.95 14.40 9.84
C ARG A 34 28.15 15.03 10.51
N THR A 35 29.32 14.50 10.18
CA THR A 35 30.58 15.14 10.55
C THR A 35 30.84 16.38 9.66
N ASP A 36 31.65 17.31 10.14
CA ASP A 36 31.96 18.51 9.37
C ASP A 36 32.70 18.18 8.05
N ASP A 37 33.52 17.13 8.03
CA ASP A 37 34.18 16.64 6.82
C ASP A 37 33.16 16.12 5.79
N GLU A 38 32.11 15.40 6.22
CA GLU A 38 31.04 14.92 5.34
C GLU A 38 30.19 16.05 4.76
N ARG A 39 29.95 17.12 5.53
CA ARG A 39 29.27 18.34 5.07
C ARG A 39 30.07 19.06 4.01
N PHE A 40 31.38 19.03 4.11
CA PHE A 40 32.28 19.68 3.15
C PHE A 40 32.33 18.93 1.82
N VAL A 41 32.24 17.59 1.84
CA VAL A 41 32.33 16.73 0.65
C VAL A 41 30.98 16.56 -0.06
N SER A 42 29.87 16.60 0.68
CA SER A 42 28.53 16.36 0.13
C SER A 42 27.61 17.57 0.31
N PHE A 43 27.09 18.11 -0.80
CA PHE A 43 26.12 19.21 -0.82
C PHE A 43 24.67 18.77 -0.60
N THR A 44 24.43 17.51 -0.21
CA THR A 44 23.07 17.03 0.11
C THR A 44 22.59 17.59 1.44
N ASP A 45 21.30 17.82 1.55
CA ASP A 45 20.67 18.28 2.79
C ASP A 45 20.89 17.30 3.95
N ASP A 46 20.94 17.82 5.17
CA ASP A 46 21.03 17.00 6.38
C ASP A 46 19.75 16.19 6.64
N ILE A 47 18.64 16.56 5.98
CA ILE A 47 17.34 15.91 6.10
C ILE A 47 17.11 15.01 4.89
N THR A 48 16.87 13.74 5.15
CA THR A 48 16.46 12.77 4.13
C THR A 48 14.96 12.54 4.25
N VAL A 49 14.25 12.65 3.13
CA VAL A 49 12.81 12.41 3.03
C VAL A 49 12.55 11.03 2.44
N TYR A 50 11.87 10.19 3.20
CA TYR A 50 11.42 8.88 2.75
C TYR A 50 9.94 8.93 2.40
N GLN A 51 9.61 8.77 1.12
CA GLN A 51 8.24 8.66 0.64
C GLN A 51 7.70 7.26 0.91
N LEU A 52 6.53 7.18 1.53
CA LEU A 52 5.88 5.91 1.87
C LEU A 52 4.81 5.58 0.83
N PRO A 53 4.89 4.40 0.18
CA PRO A 53 3.85 3.98 -0.73
C PRO A 53 2.55 3.67 0.04
N ILE A 54 1.45 4.24 -0.43
CA ILE A 54 0.10 3.95 0.05
C ILE A 54 -0.70 3.35 -1.11
N TYR A 55 -1.23 2.14 -0.91
CA TYR A 55 -2.05 1.42 -1.88
C TYR A 55 -1.40 1.28 -3.27
N ARG A 56 -0.09 1.12 -3.34
CA ARG A 56 0.59 0.85 -4.60
C ARG A 56 0.29 -0.58 -5.05
N ARG A 57 -0.16 -0.74 -6.30
CA ARG A 57 -0.47 -2.04 -6.89
C ARG A 57 0.76 -2.94 -6.97
N THR A 58 0.59 -4.23 -6.63
CA THR A 58 1.56 -5.29 -6.88
C THR A 58 1.24 -6.04 -8.18
N ASN A 59 2.14 -6.93 -8.62
CA ASN A 59 1.93 -7.75 -9.83
C ASN A 59 0.70 -8.67 -9.72
N GLN A 60 0.29 -9.06 -8.51
CA GLN A 60 -0.89 -9.90 -8.26
C GLN A 60 -2.14 -9.06 -7.92
N SER A 61 -2.16 -7.79 -8.28
CA SER A 61 -3.27 -6.87 -7.99
C SER A 61 -3.60 -6.71 -6.51
N THR A 62 -2.66 -7.03 -5.63
CA THR A 62 -2.72 -6.67 -4.21
C THR A 62 -2.07 -5.32 -3.96
N THR A 63 -1.98 -4.86 -2.73
CA THR A 63 -1.49 -3.53 -2.43
C THR A 63 -0.26 -3.54 -1.52
N ILE A 64 0.64 -2.59 -1.76
CA ILE A 64 1.72 -2.24 -0.86
C ILE A 64 1.26 -1.04 -0.02
N LEU A 65 1.35 -1.19 1.29
CA LEU A 65 1.09 -0.15 2.27
C LEU A 65 2.18 -0.21 3.33
N LEU A 66 2.96 0.86 3.46
CA LEU A 66 3.94 1.01 4.53
C LEU A 66 3.39 1.98 5.59
N LYS A 67 3.52 1.60 6.85
CA LYS A 67 3.13 2.42 8.00
C LYS A 67 4.39 2.81 8.78
N PRO A 68 4.58 4.08 9.14
CA PRO A 68 5.67 4.48 10.01
C PRO A 68 5.49 3.88 11.41
N ILE A 69 6.57 3.39 11.99
CA ILE A 69 6.61 2.89 13.37
C ILE A 69 7.35 3.84 14.31
N VAL A 70 7.99 4.86 13.76
CA VAL A 70 8.70 5.91 14.48
C VAL A 70 7.83 7.14 14.67
N ARG A 71 8.17 7.95 15.65
CA ARG A 71 7.49 9.21 15.97
C ARG A 71 8.44 10.38 15.84
N LYS A 72 7.88 11.58 15.65
CA LYS A 72 8.68 12.81 15.67
C LYS A 72 9.44 12.94 17.00
N GLY A 73 10.74 13.19 16.90
CA GLY A 73 11.66 13.32 18.03
C GLY A 73 12.35 12.02 18.42
N ASP A 74 12.02 10.90 17.78
CA ASP A 74 12.73 9.64 18.03
C ASP A 74 14.14 9.70 17.48
N LYS A 75 15.10 9.19 18.26
CA LYS A 75 16.46 8.97 17.80
C LYS A 75 16.53 7.61 17.12
N VAL A 76 17.16 7.58 15.96
CA VAL A 76 17.31 6.38 15.15
C VAL A 76 18.77 6.05 14.94
N GLU A 77 19.07 4.76 14.92
CA GLU A 77 20.39 4.23 14.66
C GLU A 77 20.49 3.71 13.21
N LYS A 78 21.71 3.62 12.69
CA LYS A 78 21.96 3.06 11.37
C LYS A 78 21.40 1.62 11.27
N GLY A 79 20.59 1.35 10.24
CA GLY A 79 19.96 0.05 10.01
C GLY A 79 18.68 -0.17 10.80
N GLN A 80 18.23 0.78 11.62
CA GLN A 80 16.96 0.69 12.33
C GLN A 80 15.80 0.78 11.34
N VAL A 81 14.81 -0.11 11.49
CA VAL A 81 13.59 -0.14 10.67
C VAL A 81 12.69 1.03 11.06
N LEU A 82 12.24 1.79 10.07
CA LEU A 82 11.38 2.97 10.23
C LEU A 82 9.94 2.71 9.89
N THR A 83 9.66 1.66 9.11
CA THR A 83 8.31 1.34 8.62
C THR A 83 7.96 -0.12 8.79
N GLU A 84 6.69 -0.39 8.91
CA GLU A 84 6.09 -1.71 8.97
C GLU A 84 5.01 -1.85 7.90
N GLY A 85 4.69 -3.08 7.53
CA GLY A 85 3.68 -3.40 6.54
C GLY A 85 4.25 -4.15 5.35
N TYR A 86 3.43 -4.44 4.37
CA TYR A 86 3.74 -5.28 3.22
C TYR A 86 4.41 -6.60 3.61
N ALA A 87 3.62 -7.44 4.28
CA ALA A 87 4.05 -8.75 4.76
C ALA A 87 5.25 -8.74 5.72
N THR A 88 5.44 -7.64 6.46
CA THR A 88 6.48 -7.52 7.47
C THR A 88 5.93 -7.00 8.79
N GLN A 89 6.44 -7.50 9.90
CA GLN A 89 6.13 -7.06 11.25
C GLN A 89 7.34 -7.26 12.16
N ASN A 90 7.68 -6.27 12.97
CA ASN A 90 8.85 -6.30 13.88
C ASN A 90 10.18 -6.64 13.16
N GLY A 91 10.34 -6.26 11.89
CA GLY A 91 11.54 -6.57 11.10
C GLY A 91 11.58 -7.99 10.53
N GLU A 92 10.55 -8.79 10.71
CA GLU A 92 10.43 -10.16 10.22
C GLU A 92 9.32 -10.31 9.18
N LEU A 93 9.34 -11.40 8.41
CA LEU A 93 8.26 -11.74 7.49
C LEU A 93 6.98 -12.10 8.25
N ALA A 94 5.88 -11.49 7.84
CA ALA A 94 4.53 -11.72 8.35
C ALA A 94 3.56 -11.89 7.17
N LEU A 95 3.66 -13.04 6.47
CA LEU A 95 2.90 -13.34 5.25
C LEU A 95 1.42 -13.64 5.51
N GLY A 96 1.03 -13.82 6.74
CA GLY A 96 -0.33 -14.15 7.14
C GLY A 96 -0.56 -13.93 8.63
N ARG A 97 -1.57 -14.61 9.16
CA ARG A 97 -1.95 -14.56 10.57
C ARG A 97 -2.05 -15.95 11.14
N ASN A 98 -1.59 -16.11 12.39
CA ASN A 98 -1.80 -17.35 13.15
C ASN A 98 -3.21 -17.36 13.70
N LEU A 99 -3.99 -18.38 13.31
CA LEU A 99 -5.35 -18.59 13.77
C LEU A 99 -5.45 -19.90 14.55
N LYS A 100 -6.25 -19.90 15.61
CA LYS A 100 -6.62 -21.15 16.30
C LYS A 100 -7.70 -21.84 15.51
N VAL A 101 -7.46 -23.08 15.08
CA VAL A 101 -8.35 -23.88 14.27
C VAL A 101 -8.78 -25.13 15.04
N ALA A 102 -10.05 -25.50 14.96
CA ALA A 102 -10.58 -26.76 15.44
C ALA A 102 -11.11 -27.58 14.26
N PHE A 103 -10.61 -28.80 14.10
CA PHE A 103 -11.08 -29.77 13.09
C PHE A 103 -12.17 -30.65 13.71
N MET A 104 -13.41 -30.23 13.55
CA MET A 104 -14.56 -30.94 14.13
C MET A 104 -15.84 -30.57 13.38
N PRO A 105 -16.85 -31.47 13.33
CA PRO A 105 -18.19 -31.11 12.90
C PRO A 105 -18.81 -30.06 13.84
N TRP A 106 -19.45 -29.03 13.28
CA TRP A 106 -20.11 -28.02 14.08
C TRP A 106 -21.53 -27.78 13.62
N LYS A 107 -22.47 -28.51 14.22
CA LYS A 107 -23.95 -28.40 13.99
C LYS A 107 -24.35 -28.43 12.51
N GLY A 108 -23.54 -29.04 11.64
CA GLY A 108 -23.76 -29.09 10.20
C GLY A 108 -23.37 -27.84 9.42
N TYR A 109 -22.97 -26.75 10.09
CA TYR A 109 -22.61 -25.47 9.41
C TYR A 109 -21.28 -25.51 8.67
N ASN A 110 -20.46 -26.51 8.92
CA ASN A 110 -19.19 -26.74 8.23
C ASN A 110 -19.22 -28.02 7.37
N TYR A 111 -20.39 -28.35 6.82
CA TYR A 111 -20.54 -29.46 5.89
C TYR A 111 -19.78 -29.19 4.57
N GLU A 112 -19.11 -30.21 4.05
CA GLU A 112 -18.22 -30.13 2.87
C GLU A 112 -17.09 -29.11 3.07
N ASP A 113 -16.99 -28.12 2.18
CA ASP A 113 -15.93 -27.10 2.17
C ASP A 113 -16.28 -25.85 3.00
N ALA A 114 -17.40 -25.88 3.74
CA ALA A 114 -17.81 -24.75 4.56
C ALA A 114 -16.94 -24.62 5.81
N ILE A 115 -16.59 -23.40 6.15
CA ILE A 115 -15.78 -23.05 7.31
C ILE A 115 -16.57 -22.07 8.20
N VAL A 116 -16.68 -22.39 9.48
CA VAL A 116 -17.27 -21.48 10.48
C VAL A 116 -16.16 -20.58 11.03
N LEU A 117 -16.35 -19.28 10.90
CA LEU A 117 -15.40 -18.28 11.36
C LEU A 117 -15.93 -17.54 12.60
N ASN A 118 -15.03 -17.14 13.48
CA ASN A 118 -15.35 -16.21 14.56
C ASN A 118 -15.56 -14.80 13.98
N GLU A 119 -16.60 -14.10 14.43
CA GLU A 119 -16.91 -12.74 14.01
C GLU A 119 -15.73 -11.75 14.18
N ARG A 120 -14.85 -12.00 15.16
CA ARG A 120 -13.66 -11.19 15.38
C ARG A 120 -12.78 -11.08 14.14
N ILE A 121 -12.67 -12.14 13.34
CA ILE A 121 -11.86 -12.16 12.12
C ILE A 121 -12.35 -11.12 11.11
N VAL A 122 -13.67 -10.97 11.00
CA VAL A 122 -14.30 -9.98 10.10
C VAL A 122 -14.21 -8.58 10.72
N ARG A 123 -14.54 -8.45 11.99
CA ARG A 123 -14.57 -7.15 12.69
C ARG A 123 -13.20 -6.49 12.82
N GLU A 124 -12.15 -7.28 13.00
CA GLU A 124 -10.77 -6.80 13.15
C GLU A 124 -9.98 -6.82 11.83
N ASP A 125 -10.63 -7.09 10.70
CA ASP A 125 -10.02 -7.16 9.36
C ASP A 125 -8.79 -8.08 9.29
N VAL A 126 -8.81 -9.20 10.03
CA VAL A 126 -7.65 -10.08 10.18
C VAL A 126 -7.21 -10.71 8.86
N LEU A 127 -8.18 -11.08 8.00
CA LEU A 127 -7.97 -11.70 6.69
C LEU A 127 -8.41 -10.80 5.53
N THR A 128 -8.66 -9.53 5.78
CA THR A 128 -9.08 -8.56 4.76
C THR A 128 -7.92 -8.23 3.84
N SER A 129 -8.15 -8.29 2.55
CA SER A 129 -7.20 -7.87 1.51
C SER A 129 -7.76 -6.71 0.70
N VAL A 130 -6.87 -5.86 0.20
CA VAL A 130 -7.20 -4.78 -0.72
C VAL A 130 -6.62 -5.14 -2.08
N HIS A 131 -7.46 -5.10 -3.10
CA HIS A 131 -7.06 -5.36 -4.49
C HIS A 131 -7.09 -4.05 -5.27
N VAL A 132 -6.07 -3.85 -6.12
CA VAL A 132 -5.93 -2.68 -6.98
C VAL A 132 -5.86 -3.15 -8.42
N ASP A 133 -6.91 -2.86 -9.19
CA ASP A 133 -6.95 -3.12 -10.62
C ASP A 133 -6.72 -1.81 -11.38
N GLU A 134 -5.90 -1.89 -12.41
CA GLU A 134 -5.57 -0.75 -13.26
C GLU A 134 -6.15 -0.99 -14.66
N TYR A 135 -6.95 -0.04 -15.10
CA TYR A 135 -7.53 -0.03 -16.44
C TYR A 135 -6.96 1.16 -17.21
N SER A 136 -6.41 0.88 -18.40
CA SER A 136 -5.91 1.91 -19.30
C SER A 136 -6.66 1.87 -20.62
N LEU A 137 -6.95 3.04 -21.15
CA LEU A 137 -7.60 3.20 -22.46
C LEU A 137 -6.87 4.28 -23.25
N ASP A 138 -6.45 3.91 -24.45
CA ASP A 138 -5.77 4.82 -25.36
C ASP A 138 -6.72 5.30 -26.45
N VAL A 139 -6.68 6.59 -26.76
CA VAL A 139 -7.37 7.18 -27.91
C VAL A 139 -6.62 6.87 -29.17
N ARG A 140 -7.29 6.33 -30.17
CA ARG A 140 -6.70 5.94 -31.46
C ARG A 140 -7.23 6.79 -32.61
N GLU A 141 -6.42 6.97 -33.61
CA GLU A 141 -6.84 7.56 -34.86
C GLU A 141 -7.43 6.47 -35.78
N THR A 142 -8.69 6.64 -36.20
CA THR A 142 -9.38 5.69 -37.07
C THR A 142 -9.65 6.28 -38.45
N LYS A 143 -10.01 5.44 -39.42
CA LYS A 143 -10.42 5.91 -40.77
C LYS A 143 -11.64 6.83 -40.78
N ARG A 144 -12.42 6.84 -39.69
CA ARG A 144 -13.62 7.68 -39.49
C ARG A 144 -13.37 8.96 -38.68
N GLY A 145 -12.14 9.14 -38.22
CA GLY A 145 -11.74 10.23 -37.33
C GLY A 145 -11.06 9.72 -36.06
N ALA A 146 -10.57 10.63 -35.23
CA ALA A 146 -9.99 10.30 -33.95
C ALA A 146 -11.09 9.85 -32.96
N GLU A 147 -10.80 8.87 -32.14
CA GLU A 147 -11.62 8.53 -30.98
C GLU A 147 -11.50 9.65 -29.95
N GLU A 148 -12.48 9.82 -29.10
CA GLU A 148 -12.47 10.81 -28.04
C GLU A 148 -13.00 10.24 -26.73
N PHE A 149 -12.54 10.78 -25.62
CA PHE A 149 -13.08 10.47 -24.31
C PHE A 149 -14.35 11.28 -24.08
N THR A 150 -15.50 10.60 -23.92
CA THR A 150 -16.79 11.25 -23.68
C THR A 150 -17.71 10.33 -22.89
N SER A 151 -18.61 10.91 -22.13
CA SER A 151 -19.74 10.19 -21.51
C SER A 151 -20.92 9.97 -22.45
N ASP A 152 -20.96 10.71 -23.56
CA ASP A 152 -22.00 10.59 -24.60
C ASP A 152 -21.70 9.42 -25.53
N ILE A 153 -22.07 8.23 -25.12
CA ILE A 153 -21.81 6.98 -25.85
C ILE A 153 -23.09 6.52 -26.54
N PRO A 154 -23.10 6.35 -27.88
CA PRO A 154 -24.27 5.86 -28.61
C PRO A 154 -24.71 4.46 -28.10
N ASN A 155 -26.02 4.27 -27.95
CA ASN A 155 -26.66 3.03 -27.53
C ASN A 155 -26.32 2.55 -26.09
N VAL A 156 -25.84 3.45 -25.24
CA VAL A 156 -25.66 3.20 -23.81
C VAL A 156 -26.68 4.02 -23.03
N SER A 157 -27.27 3.43 -22.01
CA SER A 157 -28.28 4.13 -21.17
C SER A 157 -27.62 5.17 -20.28
N GLU A 158 -28.33 6.26 -19.98
CA GLU A 158 -27.88 7.29 -19.02
C GLU A 158 -27.58 6.70 -17.62
N GLU A 159 -28.27 5.63 -17.25
CA GLU A 159 -28.04 4.95 -15.98
C GLU A 159 -26.66 4.26 -15.94
N ALA A 160 -26.20 3.72 -17.06
CA ALA A 160 -24.87 3.10 -17.16
C ALA A 160 -23.74 4.13 -17.16
N THR A 161 -24.00 5.36 -17.58
CA THR A 161 -22.99 6.44 -17.64
C THR A 161 -23.09 7.45 -16.50
N LYS A 162 -24.01 7.27 -15.55
CA LYS A 162 -24.29 8.22 -14.45
C LYS A 162 -23.07 8.55 -13.58
N ASP A 163 -22.10 7.62 -13.48
CA ASP A 163 -20.91 7.77 -12.67
C ASP A 163 -19.68 8.20 -13.49
N LEU A 164 -19.85 8.52 -14.75
CA LEU A 164 -18.82 9.10 -15.60
C LEU A 164 -18.87 10.64 -15.56
N ASP A 165 -17.73 11.27 -15.69
CA ASP A 165 -17.61 12.71 -15.91
C ASP A 165 -17.81 13.07 -17.40
N GLU A 166 -17.69 14.37 -17.75
CA GLU A 166 -17.83 14.85 -19.13
C GLU A 166 -16.83 14.19 -20.10
N ASN A 167 -15.69 13.75 -19.59
CA ASN A 167 -14.65 13.08 -20.37
C ASN A 167 -14.80 11.55 -20.38
N GLY A 168 -15.90 11.02 -19.85
CA GLY A 168 -16.12 9.58 -19.76
C GLY A 168 -15.25 8.85 -18.73
N ILE A 169 -14.63 9.58 -17.80
CA ILE A 169 -13.82 9.02 -16.72
C ILE A 169 -14.70 8.81 -15.50
N ILE A 170 -14.56 7.67 -14.85
CA ILE A 170 -15.33 7.34 -13.66
C ILE A 170 -14.98 8.25 -12.49
N ARG A 171 -15.98 8.70 -11.74
CA ARG A 171 -15.78 9.54 -10.56
C ARG A 171 -15.22 8.74 -9.38
N VAL A 172 -14.35 9.38 -8.60
CA VAL A 172 -13.83 8.81 -7.36
C VAL A 172 -14.99 8.52 -6.39
N GLY A 173 -15.01 7.32 -5.82
CA GLY A 173 -16.06 6.85 -4.92
C GLY A 173 -17.27 6.22 -5.61
N ALA A 174 -17.28 6.14 -6.94
CA ALA A 174 -18.32 5.41 -7.67
C ALA A 174 -18.23 3.91 -7.39
N ARG A 175 -19.40 3.26 -7.32
CA ARG A 175 -19.48 1.80 -7.22
C ARG A 175 -19.31 1.21 -8.61
N VAL A 176 -18.39 0.27 -8.75
CA VAL A 176 -18.15 -0.52 -9.97
C VAL A 176 -18.49 -1.99 -9.72
N GLU A 177 -19.03 -2.67 -10.74
CA GLU A 177 -19.37 -4.10 -10.71
C GLU A 177 -18.62 -4.82 -11.84
#